data_115aff40d6e841ed5c9a311a2e29dee0
#
_entry.id   115aff40d6e841ed5c9a311a2e29dee0
#
_cell.length_a   1.000
_cell.length_b   1.000
_cell.length_c   1.000
_cell.angle_alpha   90.00
_cell.angle_beta   90.00
_cell.angle_gamma   90.00
#
_symmetry.space_group_name_H-M   'P 1'
#
loop_
_entity.id
_entity.type
_entity.pdbx_description
1 polymer ?
#
loop_
_entity_poly.entity_id
_entity_poly.type
_entity_poly.pdbx_seq_one_letter_code
_entity_poly.pdbx_strand_id
1 'polypeptide(L)'
;MKNKFLLASVTFLSVVSLSACTSPKKESSKSSAASSSTNVVRETTNSSSNVEKKIPDSDKGNVKTKRIGSADYGYVNIPSDWKKNDNIQVGDNIQYTDKNAFNIIVLNAATREKANVPEGVEFNAELIAQRLESRWNDYKIVEKMTKSTTTVGGNESLKIHIFLKSGLQVAGWVFQKDDKVYLIVVEGFEKTITQFTPYVENTWGLDGTGAVTD
;
A
#
# COMPACT_ATOMS: atom_id res chain seq x y z
N MET A 1 38.14 7.93 -7.65
CA MET A 1 37.41 7.92 -6.37
C MET A 1 36.12 7.16 -6.61
N LYS A 2 35.97 5.97 -6.02
CA LYS A 2 34.80 5.11 -6.23
C LYS A 2 33.75 5.54 -5.20
N ASN A 3 32.74 6.28 -5.62
CA ASN A 3 31.58 6.59 -4.78
C ASN A 3 30.80 5.29 -4.56
N LYS A 4 30.97 4.69 -3.38
CA LYS A 4 30.09 3.66 -2.87
C LYS A 4 28.79 4.37 -2.49
N PHE A 5 27.82 4.37 -3.40
CA PHE A 5 26.44 4.62 -3.02
C PHE A 5 26.01 3.48 -2.12
N LEU A 6 25.94 3.76 -0.83
CA LEU A 6 25.23 2.93 0.12
C LEU A 6 23.75 3.00 -0.26
N LEU A 7 23.31 1.99 -1.02
CA LEU A 7 21.90 1.68 -1.13
C LEU A 7 21.44 1.31 0.29
N ALA A 8 20.86 2.27 0.97
CA ALA A 8 20.03 2.01 2.13
C ALA A 8 18.77 1.33 1.59
N SER A 9 18.84 0.02 1.39
CA SER A 9 17.66 -0.82 1.29
C SER A 9 16.89 -0.60 2.57
N VAL A 10 15.93 0.31 2.53
CA VAL A 10 14.99 0.51 3.63
C VAL A 10 14.18 -0.78 3.69
N THR A 11 14.62 -1.69 4.53
CA THR A 11 13.96 -2.97 4.81
C THR A 11 12.61 -2.66 5.45
N PHE A 12 11.62 -2.42 4.61
CA PHE A 12 10.24 -2.23 5.03
C PHE A 12 9.66 -3.54 5.49
N LEU A 13 9.03 -3.51 6.61
CA LEU A 13 8.21 -4.55 7.23
C LEU A 13 8.89 -5.43 8.27
N SER A 14 9.65 -4.82 9.17
CA SER A 14 9.72 -5.41 10.49
C SER A 14 8.39 -5.19 11.18
N VAL A 15 7.73 -6.29 11.52
CA VAL A 15 6.53 -6.39 12.32
C VAL A 15 6.47 -5.28 13.37
N VAL A 16 5.36 -4.60 13.45
CA VAL A 16 5.04 -3.59 14.46
C VAL A 16 5.03 -4.23 15.84
N SER A 17 6.20 -4.40 16.44
CA SER A 17 6.32 -4.68 17.88
C SER A 17 6.32 -3.33 18.58
N LEU A 18 5.16 -2.76 18.80
CA LEU A 18 5.00 -1.62 19.70
C LEU A 18 4.96 -2.16 21.11
N SER A 19 6.10 -2.12 21.81
CA SER A 19 6.14 -2.23 23.26
C SER A 19 5.38 -1.03 23.83
N ALA A 20 4.19 -1.30 24.34
CA ALA A 20 3.38 -0.34 25.07
C ALA A 20 4.06 -0.04 26.41
N CYS A 21 4.74 1.09 26.51
CA CYS A 21 5.05 1.69 27.80
C CYS A 21 3.79 2.40 28.29
N THR A 22 3.07 1.74 29.17
CA THR A 22 2.01 2.32 29.99
C THR A 22 2.62 3.21 31.06
N SER A 23 2.22 4.47 31.10
CA SER A 23 2.28 5.26 32.33
C SER A 23 1.00 6.09 32.43
N PRO A 24 0.27 5.98 33.54
CA PRO A 24 -1.00 6.64 33.73
C PRO A 24 -0.79 8.04 34.28
N LYS A 25 -1.42 9.05 33.69
CA LYS A 25 -1.72 10.29 34.43
C LYS A 25 -3.11 10.77 34.15
N LYS A 26 -3.84 10.90 35.23
CA LYS A 26 -5.20 11.33 35.47
C LYS A 26 -5.31 12.86 35.38
N GLU A 27 -6.43 13.33 34.88
CA GLU A 27 -7.29 14.45 35.33
C GLU A 27 -7.94 15.11 34.10
N SER A 28 -9.26 14.99 33.95
CA SER A 28 -10.35 15.76 34.52
C SER A 28 -10.50 17.17 33.95
N SER A 29 -11.49 17.40 33.13
CA SER A 29 -12.67 18.28 33.32
C SER A 29 -13.28 18.71 32.00
N LYS A 30 -14.55 18.34 31.81
CA LYS A 30 -15.80 19.11 31.64
C LYS A 30 -15.87 20.23 30.62
N SER A 31 -16.90 20.06 29.80
CA SER A 31 -17.97 20.99 29.46
C SER A 31 -18.05 21.48 28.03
N SER A 32 -19.09 21.14 27.40
CA SER A 32 -20.39 21.74 26.96
C SER A 32 -20.45 22.03 25.45
N ALA A 33 -21.29 21.28 24.80
CA ALA A 33 -22.51 21.62 24.04
C ALA A 33 -22.49 22.80 23.04
N ALA A 34 -22.81 22.51 21.76
CA ALA A 34 -24.02 22.98 21.07
C ALA A 34 -24.00 22.55 19.59
N SER A 35 -24.91 21.76 19.25
CA SER A 35 -25.94 21.73 18.21
C SER A 35 -25.85 22.78 17.09
N SER A 36 -25.80 22.31 15.84
CA SER A 36 -26.79 22.76 14.83
C SER A 36 -26.81 21.84 13.62
N SER A 37 -27.98 21.32 13.37
CA SER A 37 -28.43 20.56 12.22
C SER A 37 -28.60 21.47 11.01
N THR A 38 -28.25 21.01 9.83
CA THR A 38 -28.89 21.46 8.59
C THR A 38 -29.05 20.28 7.65
N ASN A 39 -30.30 19.88 7.43
CA ASN A 39 -30.76 18.99 6.39
C ASN A 39 -30.60 19.65 5.02
N VAL A 40 -30.07 18.92 4.03
CA VAL A 40 -30.42 19.13 2.63
C VAL A 40 -30.50 17.81 1.90
N VAL A 41 -31.73 17.43 1.63
CA VAL A 41 -32.38 16.78 0.48
C VAL A 41 -31.54 15.90 -0.45
N ARG A 42 -32.01 14.64 -0.50
CA ARG A 42 -31.78 13.61 -1.52
C ARG A 42 -32.19 14.09 -2.92
N GLU A 43 -31.37 13.82 -3.89
CA GLU A 43 -31.83 13.40 -5.22
C GLU A 43 -31.13 12.15 -5.67
N THR A 44 -31.97 11.14 -5.89
CA THR A 44 -31.63 9.82 -6.41
C THR A 44 -31.68 9.91 -7.93
N THR A 45 -30.57 9.65 -8.60
CA THR A 45 -30.63 9.25 -10.01
C THR A 45 -29.74 8.02 -10.20
N ASN A 46 -30.42 6.89 -10.34
CA ASN A 46 -29.89 5.66 -10.91
C ASN A 46 -29.40 5.94 -12.34
N SER A 47 -28.14 5.70 -12.59
CA SER A 47 -27.68 5.38 -13.93
C SER A 47 -26.57 4.36 -13.85
N SER A 48 -26.97 3.12 -14.09
CA SER A 48 -26.08 2.00 -14.34
C SER A 48 -25.38 2.28 -15.67
N SER A 49 -24.12 2.64 -15.62
CA SER A 49 -23.25 2.61 -16.79
C SER A 49 -22.02 1.79 -16.44
N ASN A 50 -21.94 0.60 -17.02
CA ASN A 50 -20.73 -0.19 -17.14
C ASN A 50 -19.66 0.70 -17.79
N VAL A 51 -18.83 1.33 -17.00
CA VAL A 51 -17.62 1.98 -17.49
C VAL A 51 -16.53 0.93 -17.44
N GLU A 52 -16.37 0.23 -18.55
CA GLU A 52 -15.14 -0.48 -18.88
C GLU A 52 -14.01 0.55 -18.85
N LYS A 53 -13.24 0.57 -17.74
CA LYS A 53 -12.13 1.51 -17.52
C LYS A 53 -10.99 1.12 -18.45
N LYS A 54 -11.03 1.69 -19.66
CA LYS A 54 -10.01 1.52 -20.70
C LYS A 54 -8.67 1.96 -20.12
N ILE A 55 -7.72 1.03 -20.06
CA ILE A 55 -6.30 1.31 -19.76
C ILE A 55 -5.83 2.40 -20.72
N PRO A 56 -5.25 3.52 -20.24
CA PRO A 56 -4.73 4.53 -21.15
C PRO A 56 -3.65 3.93 -22.04
N ASP A 57 -3.84 4.06 -23.33
CA ASP A 57 -3.00 3.53 -24.40
C ASP A 57 -1.75 4.44 -24.58
N SER A 58 -0.90 4.48 -23.56
CA SER A 58 0.34 5.24 -23.61
C SER A 58 1.54 4.30 -23.46
N ASP A 59 2.19 4.09 -24.59
CA ASP A 59 3.40 3.29 -24.78
C ASP A 59 3.16 1.77 -24.89
N LYS A 60 2.63 1.35 -26.04
CA LYS A 60 2.48 -0.06 -26.44
C LYS A 60 3.83 -0.70 -26.78
N GLY A 61 4.76 -0.72 -25.87
CA GLY A 61 5.74 -1.79 -25.80
C GLY A 61 5.05 -2.95 -25.10
N ASN A 62 4.91 -4.06 -25.80
CA ASN A 62 4.24 -5.29 -25.33
C ASN A 62 5.07 -5.89 -24.16
N VAL A 63 5.01 -5.25 -22.97
CA VAL A 63 5.73 -5.72 -21.79
C VAL A 63 5.08 -7.03 -21.38
N LYS A 64 5.78 -8.12 -21.57
CA LYS A 64 5.33 -9.42 -21.07
C LYS A 64 5.21 -9.33 -19.56
N THR A 65 4.08 -9.76 -19.03
CA THR A 65 3.83 -9.80 -17.59
C THR A 65 3.79 -11.24 -17.09
N LYS A 66 4.06 -11.41 -15.82
CA LYS A 66 3.79 -12.61 -15.05
C LYS A 66 2.93 -12.26 -13.83
N ARG A 67 2.11 -13.19 -13.39
CA ARG A 67 1.29 -13.05 -12.19
C ARG A 67 2.08 -13.57 -11.00
N ILE A 68 2.21 -12.76 -9.94
CA ILE A 68 2.94 -13.11 -8.72
C ILE A 68 2.06 -12.90 -7.50
N GLY A 69 2.35 -13.60 -6.42
CA GLY A 69 1.64 -13.46 -5.15
C GLY A 69 1.47 -14.77 -4.41
N SER A 70 0.54 -14.79 -3.49
CA SER A 70 0.09 -15.98 -2.77
C SER A 70 -1.35 -15.82 -2.31
N ALA A 71 -1.96 -16.91 -1.84
CA ALA A 71 -3.31 -16.88 -1.27
C ALA A 71 -3.42 -15.95 -0.05
N ASP A 72 -2.31 -15.71 0.66
CA ASP A 72 -2.30 -14.84 1.84
C ASP A 72 -2.25 -13.35 1.50
N TYR A 73 -1.57 -12.97 0.40
CA TYR A 73 -1.32 -11.57 0.05
C TYR A 73 -2.07 -11.11 -1.20
N GLY A 74 -2.79 -12.04 -1.85
CA GLY A 74 -3.34 -11.82 -3.18
C GLY A 74 -2.25 -11.86 -4.26
N TYR A 75 -2.69 -11.66 -5.50
CA TYR A 75 -1.87 -11.78 -6.70
C TYR A 75 -1.97 -10.51 -7.53
N VAL A 76 -0.89 -10.16 -8.22
CA VAL A 76 -0.79 -8.99 -9.10
C VAL A 76 0.08 -9.32 -10.31
N ASN A 77 -0.15 -8.65 -11.42
CA ASN A 77 0.71 -8.78 -12.59
C ASN A 77 1.88 -7.81 -12.52
N ILE A 78 3.08 -8.30 -12.81
CA ILE A 78 4.32 -7.50 -12.89
C ILE A 78 5.08 -7.83 -14.18
N PRO A 79 6.07 -7.04 -14.61
CA PRO A 79 6.94 -7.41 -15.73
C PRO A 79 7.59 -8.78 -15.50
N SER A 80 7.66 -9.60 -16.55
CA SER A 80 8.11 -10.99 -16.45
C SER A 80 9.60 -11.13 -16.12
N ASP A 81 10.40 -10.09 -16.34
CA ASP A 81 11.83 -10.04 -16.08
C ASP A 81 12.19 -9.69 -14.61
N TRP A 82 11.21 -9.28 -13.82
CA TRP A 82 11.42 -9.04 -12.38
C TRP A 82 11.63 -10.35 -11.64
N LYS A 83 12.51 -10.33 -10.63
CA LYS A 83 12.89 -11.50 -9.84
C LYS A 83 12.42 -11.36 -8.41
N LYS A 84 12.08 -12.51 -7.82
CA LYS A 84 11.81 -12.60 -6.39
C LYS A 84 13.07 -12.26 -5.61
N ASN A 85 12.92 -11.53 -4.54
CA ASN A 85 14.03 -11.18 -3.67
C ASN A 85 14.06 -12.14 -2.48
N ASP A 86 14.81 -13.22 -2.61
CA ASP A 86 14.93 -14.25 -1.57
C ASP A 86 15.96 -13.90 -0.48
N ASN A 87 16.74 -12.84 -0.67
CA ASN A 87 17.78 -12.41 0.27
C ASN A 87 17.27 -11.58 1.43
N ILE A 88 16.01 -11.19 1.41
CA ILE A 88 15.42 -10.40 2.48
C ILE A 88 14.67 -11.37 3.41
N GLN A 89 15.27 -11.70 4.53
CA GLN A 89 14.56 -12.27 5.68
C GLN A 89 13.64 -11.21 6.26
N VAL A 90 12.66 -10.80 5.50
CA VAL A 90 11.73 -9.77 5.92
C VAL A 90 10.36 -10.40 6.03
N GLY A 91 10.10 -10.92 7.20
CA GLY A 91 8.77 -11.20 7.68
C GLY A 91 7.81 -11.87 6.67
N ASP A 92 6.54 -11.76 6.96
CA ASP A 92 5.43 -12.29 6.16
C ASP A 92 5.12 -11.38 4.97
N ASN A 93 5.92 -11.37 3.93
CA ASN A 93 5.66 -10.62 2.68
C ASN A 93 6.33 -11.27 1.46
N ILE A 94 5.88 -10.89 0.29
CA ILE A 94 6.49 -11.28 -0.99
C ILE A 94 7.07 -10.03 -1.64
N GLN A 95 8.32 -10.11 -2.06
CA GLN A 95 9.00 -9.00 -2.72
C GLN A 95 9.58 -9.43 -4.05
N TYR A 96 9.41 -8.57 -5.06
CA TYR A 96 10.05 -8.68 -6.37
C TYR A 96 10.77 -7.39 -6.71
N THR A 97 11.83 -7.51 -7.48
CA THR A 97 12.66 -6.38 -7.89
C THR A 97 13.08 -6.50 -9.36
N ASP A 98 13.33 -5.37 -10.00
CA ASP A 98 13.98 -5.35 -11.30
C ASP A 98 15.44 -5.84 -11.20
N LYS A 99 16.09 -6.04 -12.34
CA LYS A 99 17.48 -6.52 -12.41
C LYS A 99 18.51 -5.62 -11.72
N ASN A 100 18.17 -4.36 -11.51
CA ASN A 100 19.08 -3.37 -10.91
C ASN A 100 18.76 -3.14 -9.42
N ALA A 101 17.72 -3.75 -8.89
CA ALA A 101 17.20 -3.59 -7.53
C ALA A 101 16.82 -2.14 -7.16
N PHE A 102 16.52 -1.30 -8.16
CA PHE A 102 16.05 0.07 -7.94
C PHE A 102 14.52 0.16 -7.84
N ASN A 103 13.84 -0.78 -8.51
CA ASN A 103 12.39 -0.82 -8.51
C ASN A 103 11.95 -2.07 -7.78
N ILE A 104 11.05 -1.89 -6.84
CA ILE A 104 10.64 -2.95 -5.92
C ILE A 104 9.11 -2.96 -5.84
N ILE A 105 8.51 -4.14 -5.79
CA ILE A 105 7.13 -4.33 -5.37
C ILE A 105 7.08 -5.27 -4.17
N VAL A 106 6.25 -4.92 -3.19
CA VAL A 106 6.01 -5.72 -1.98
C VAL A 106 4.53 -5.99 -1.85
N LEU A 107 4.16 -7.25 -1.63
CA LEU A 107 2.81 -7.67 -1.27
C LEU A 107 2.80 -8.12 0.19
N ASN A 108 1.86 -7.60 0.95
CA ASN A 108 1.66 -7.94 2.35
C ASN A 108 0.17 -7.94 2.70
N ALA A 109 -0.18 -8.64 3.78
CA ALA A 109 -1.49 -8.58 4.41
C ALA A 109 -1.37 -8.79 5.92
N ALA A 110 -2.18 -8.08 6.64
CA ALA A 110 -2.28 -8.17 8.09
C ALA A 110 -3.69 -8.58 8.52
N THR A 111 -3.77 -9.42 9.53
CA THR A 111 -4.96 -9.59 10.36
C THR A 111 -4.86 -8.67 11.58
N ARG A 112 -5.95 -8.51 12.32
CA ARG A 112 -5.95 -7.77 13.60
C ARG A 112 -4.81 -8.22 14.53
N GLU A 113 -4.63 -9.55 14.65
CA GLU A 113 -3.63 -10.16 15.50
C GLU A 113 -2.20 -9.82 15.03
N LYS A 114 -1.90 -10.05 13.75
CA LYS A 114 -0.58 -9.69 13.15
C LYS A 114 -0.27 -8.20 13.27
N ALA A 115 -1.28 -7.36 13.15
CA ALA A 115 -1.13 -5.92 13.31
C ALA A 115 -1.08 -5.47 14.79
N ASN A 116 -1.19 -6.39 15.76
CA ASN A 116 -1.23 -6.08 17.19
C ASN A 116 -2.24 -4.96 17.50
N VAL A 117 -3.47 -5.10 17.00
CA VAL A 117 -4.54 -4.12 17.24
C VAL A 117 -5.31 -4.53 18.49
N PRO A 118 -5.30 -3.69 19.57
CA PRO A 118 -5.97 -4.01 20.82
C PRO A 118 -7.47 -4.27 20.62
N GLU A 119 -8.05 -5.03 21.57
CA GLU A 119 -9.49 -5.20 21.64
C GLU A 119 -10.17 -3.82 21.84
N GLY A 120 -11.30 -3.62 21.18
CA GLY A 120 -12.03 -2.35 21.21
C GLY A 120 -11.52 -1.28 20.23
N VAL A 121 -10.34 -1.46 19.62
CA VAL A 121 -9.88 -0.59 18.53
C VAL A 121 -10.33 -1.16 17.20
N GLU A 122 -10.92 -0.36 16.34
CA GLU A 122 -11.33 -0.80 15.01
C GLU A 122 -10.11 -1.18 14.16
N PHE A 123 -10.16 -2.37 13.54
CA PHE A 123 -9.14 -2.82 12.61
C PHE A 123 -9.65 -2.63 11.19
N ASN A 124 -9.07 -1.68 10.47
CA ASN A 124 -9.46 -1.34 9.11
C ASN A 124 -8.27 -0.78 8.30
N ALA A 125 -8.52 -0.48 7.02
CA ALA A 125 -7.51 0.09 6.13
C ALA A 125 -7.00 1.45 6.61
N GLU A 126 -7.86 2.30 7.17
CA GLU A 126 -7.48 3.63 7.65
C GLU A 126 -6.47 3.54 8.81
N LEU A 127 -6.68 2.64 9.78
CA LEU A 127 -5.74 2.42 10.87
C LEU A 127 -4.35 2.01 10.37
N ILE A 128 -4.30 1.09 9.40
CA ILE A 128 -3.01 0.64 8.85
C ILE A 128 -2.37 1.74 8.00
N ALA A 129 -3.16 2.50 7.24
CA ALA A 129 -2.67 3.65 6.48
C ALA A 129 -2.08 4.72 7.39
N GLN A 130 -2.74 5.07 8.50
CA GLN A 130 -2.24 6.03 9.49
C GLN A 130 -0.92 5.59 10.13
N ARG A 131 -0.77 4.30 10.43
CA ARG A 131 0.49 3.74 10.95
C ARG A 131 1.62 3.86 9.92
N LEU A 132 1.31 3.62 8.65
CA LEU A 132 2.27 3.77 7.56
C LEU A 132 2.67 5.23 7.40
N GLU A 133 1.72 6.17 7.37
CA GLU A 133 1.97 7.60 7.30
C GLU A 133 2.81 8.09 8.47
N SER A 134 2.44 7.72 9.70
CA SER A 134 3.18 8.09 10.92
C SER A 134 4.63 7.63 10.85
N ARG A 135 4.87 6.39 10.44
CA ARG A 135 6.20 5.84 10.29
C ARG A 135 7.05 6.61 9.28
N TRP A 136 6.46 6.99 8.14
CA TRP A 136 7.20 7.74 7.11
C TRP A 136 7.47 9.18 7.51
N ASN A 137 6.58 9.82 8.27
CA ASN A 137 6.77 11.17 8.76
C ASN A 137 8.03 11.32 9.65
N ASP A 138 8.46 10.24 10.29
CA ASP A 138 9.66 10.25 11.13
C ASP A 138 10.97 10.23 10.30
N TYR A 139 10.89 9.96 9.00
CA TYR A 139 12.09 9.90 8.15
C TYR A 139 12.42 11.24 7.51
N LYS A 140 13.60 11.78 7.84
CA LYS A 140 14.12 13.05 7.28
C LYS A 140 14.35 13.03 5.76
N ILE A 141 14.31 11.84 5.15
CA ILE A 141 14.45 11.65 3.70
C ILE A 141 13.16 11.93 2.93
N VAL A 142 12.02 12.00 3.60
CA VAL A 142 10.74 12.34 2.99
C VAL A 142 10.74 13.84 2.63
N GLU A 143 10.39 14.14 1.39
CA GLU A 143 10.17 15.49 0.90
C GLU A 143 8.69 15.86 0.99
N LYS A 144 7.82 14.97 0.52
CA LYS A 144 6.38 15.15 0.48
C LYS A 144 5.66 13.82 0.61
N MET A 145 4.49 13.84 1.21
CA MET A 145 3.57 12.71 1.24
C MET A 145 2.15 13.18 0.92
N THR A 146 1.41 12.38 0.15
CA THR A 146 0.01 12.63 -0.18
C THR A 146 -0.81 11.38 0.03
N LYS A 147 -2.08 11.53 0.41
CA LYS A 147 -3.07 10.46 0.51
C LYS A 147 -4.24 10.75 -0.42
N SER A 148 -4.74 9.74 -1.08
CA SER A 148 -5.92 9.79 -1.95
C SER A 148 -6.67 8.47 -1.90
N THR A 149 -7.90 8.47 -2.39
CA THR A 149 -8.69 7.25 -2.56
C THR A 149 -8.59 6.74 -3.99
N THR A 150 -8.61 5.42 -4.16
CA THR A 150 -8.64 4.73 -5.45
C THR A 150 -9.32 3.37 -5.29
N THR A 151 -9.25 2.51 -6.29
CA THR A 151 -9.72 1.13 -6.21
C THR A 151 -8.61 0.16 -6.59
N VAL A 152 -8.54 -0.98 -5.90
CA VAL A 152 -7.60 -2.07 -6.19
C VAL A 152 -8.40 -3.37 -6.34
N GLY A 153 -8.40 -3.93 -7.53
CA GLY A 153 -9.20 -5.13 -7.82
C GLY A 153 -10.69 -4.98 -7.45
N GLY A 154 -11.24 -3.77 -7.62
CA GLY A 154 -12.62 -3.44 -7.27
C GLY A 154 -12.86 -3.11 -5.78
N ASN A 155 -11.85 -3.20 -4.92
CA ASN A 155 -11.95 -2.81 -3.51
C ASN A 155 -11.54 -1.34 -3.33
N GLU A 156 -12.29 -0.59 -2.52
CA GLU A 156 -11.90 0.77 -2.13
C GLU A 156 -10.55 0.75 -1.41
N SER A 157 -9.64 1.64 -1.80
CA SER A 157 -8.27 1.66 -1.32
C SER A 157 -7.81 3.07 -1.01
N LEU A 158 -7.02 3.20 0.05
CA LEU A 158 -6.22 4.38 0.34
C LEU A 158 -4.88 4.26 -0.37
N LYS A 159 -4.53 5.26 -1.17
CA LYS A 159 -3.24 5.36 -1.85
C LYS A 159 -2.39 6.42 -1.16
N ILE A 160 -1.28 6.00 -0.57
CA ILE A 160 -0.27 6.87 0.03
C ILE A 160 0.87 7.00 -0.96
N HIS A 161 1.20 8.22 -1.35
CA HIS A 161 2.30 8.49 -2.27
C HIS A 161 3.34 9.37 -1.60
N ILE A 162 4.54 8.87 -1.50
CA ILE A 162 5.67 9.44 -0.77
C ILE A 162 6.76 9.79 -1.78
N PHE A 163 7.22 11.02 -1.73
CA PHE A 163 8.30 11.56 -2.54
C PHE A 163 9.55 11.69 -1.66
N LEU A 164 10.64 11.10 -2.08
CA LEU A 164 11.89 11.14 -1.35
C LEU A 164 12.84 12.18 -1.94
N LYS A 165 13.64 12.82 -1.10
CA LYS A 165 14.66 13.81 -1.51
C LYS A 165 15.67 13.28 -2.52
N SER A 166 15.79 11.97 -2.64
CA SER A 166 16.62 11.29 -3.64
C SER A 166 16.00 11.28 -5.05
N GLY A 167 14.73 11.68 -5.20
CA GLY A 167 13.95 11.54 -6.42
C GLY A 167 13.26 10.18 -6.57
N LEU A 168 13.51 9.23 -5.66
CA LEU A 168 12.72 8.00 -5.57
C LEU A 168 11.33 8.32 -5.01
N GLN A 169 10.38 7.49 -5.35
CA GLN A 169 9.00 7.57 -4.89
C GLN A 169 8.55 6.23 -4.35
N VAL A 170 7.63 6.26 -3.39
CA VAL A 170 6.97 5.07 -2.84
C VAL A 170 5.47 5.26 -2.95
N ALA A 171 4.79 4.33 -3.60
CA ALA A 171 3.33 4.29 -3.64
C ALA A 171 2.84 3.07 -2.87
N GLY A 172 2.00 3.29 -1.86
CA GLY A 172 1.38 2.25 -1.05
C GLY A 172 -0.13 2.25 -1.24
N TRP A 173 -0.72 1.09 -1.53
CA TRP A 173 -2.17 0.88 -1.58
C TRP A 173 -2.58 0.07 -0.36
N VAL A 174 -3.48 0.62 0.45
CA VAL A 174 -4.00 0.00 1.67
C VAL A 174 -5.50 -0.18 1.52
N PHE A 175 -5.98 -1.40 1.61
CA PHE A 175 -7.41 -1.70 1.47
C PHE A 175 -7.78 -2.93 2.29
N GLN A 176 -9.04 -2.96 2.70
CA GLN A 176 -9.58 -4.08 3.45
C GLN A 176 -10.38 -4.99 2.52
N LYS A 177 -10.20 -6.29 2.70
CA LYS A 177 -11.06 -7.31 2.14
C LYS A 177 -11.23 -8.42 3.16
N ASP A 178 -12.48 -8.71 3.47
CA ASP A 178 -12.86 -9.65 4.52
C ASP A 178 -12.24 -9.25 5.87
N ASP A 179 -11.54 -10.15 6.55
CA ASP A 179 -10.87 -9.95 7.84
C ASP A 179 -9.43 -9.45 7.73
N LYS A 180 -8.94 -9.20 6.51
CA LYS A 180 -7.55 -8.79 6.26
C LYS A 180 -7.47 -7.37 5.70
N VAL A 181 -6.40 -6.68 6.07
CA VAL A 181 -5.96 -5.45 5.41
C VAL A 181 -4.75 -5.77 4.56
N TYR A 182 -4.88 -5.53 3.28
CA TYR A 182 -3.83 -5.74 2.29
C TYR A 182 -3.02 -4.46 2.08
N LEU A 183 -1.73 -4.63 1.91
CA LEU A 183 -0.79 -3.55 1.63
C LEU A 183 0.08 -3.95 0.43
N ILE A 184 -0.02 -3.18 -0.63
CA ILE A 184 0.87 -3.29 -1.80
C ILE A 184 1.73 -2.05 -1.83
N VAL A 185 3.03 -2.21 -1.95
CA VAL A 185 3.98 -1.09 -2.02
C VAL A 185 4.80 -1.22 -3.28
N VAL A 186 4.91 -0.14 -4.03
CA VAL A 186 5.85 -0.01 -5.16
C VAL A 186 6.82 1.11 -4.84
N GLU A 187 8.10 0.82 -4.91
CA GLU A 187 9.20 1.79 -4.80
C GLU A 187 9.93 1.87 -6.14
N GLY A 188 10.28 3.08 -6.55
CA GLY A 188 11.02 3.32 -7.79
C GLY A 188 11.01 4.79 -8.18
N PHE A 189 11.49 5.08 -9.40
CA PHE A 189 11.38 6.40 -9.99
C PHE A 189 9.94 6.68 -10.47
N GLU A 190 9.62 7.94 -10.71
CA GLU A 190 8.30 8.39 -11.17
C GLU A 190 7.74 7.53 -12.33
N LYS A 191 8.59 7.23 -13.33
CA LYS A 191 8.20 6.38 -14.47
C LYS A 191 7.72 5.01 -14.01
N THR A 192 8.40 4.40 -13.02
CA THR A 192 8.04 3.11 -12.45
C THR A 192 6.69 3.19 -11.74
N ILE A 193 6.50 4.18 -10.87
CA ILE A 193 5.25 4.37 -10.13
C ILE A 193 4.08 4.55 -11.11
N THR A 194 4.26 5.39 -12.14
CA THR A 194 3.24 5.63 -13.17
C THR A 194 2.90 4.35 -13.94
N GLN A 195 3.92 3.57 -14.31
CA GLN A 195 3.74 2.31 -15.03
C GLN A 195 3.04 1.24 -14.18
N PHE A 196 3.39 1.13 -12.89
CA PHE A 196 2.87 0.08 -12.02
C PHE A 196 1.50 0.39 -11.43
N THR A 197 1.12 1.64 -11.30
CA THR A 197 -0.21 2.02 -10.78
C THR A 197 -1.34 1.23 -11.45
N PRO A 198 -1.50 1.19 -12.79
CA PRO A 198 -2.57 0.44 -13.42
C PRO A 198 -2.44 -1.08 -13.24
N TYR A 199 -1.23 -1.63 -13.13
CA TYR A 199 -1.08 -3.06 -12.84
C TYR A 199 -1.62 -3.39 -11.45
N VAL A 200 -1.23 -2.66 -10.41
CA VAL A 200 -1.72 -2.86 -9.05
C VAL A 200 -3.24 -2.68 -9.01
N GLU A 201 -3.74 -1.56 -9.51
CA GLU A 201 -5.14 -1.18 -9.39
C GLU A 201 -6.10 -2.11 -10.17
N ASN A 202 -5.66 -2.63 -11.33
CA ASN A 202 -6.55 -3.41 -12.20
C ASN A 202 -6.32 -4.92 -12.16
N THR A 203 -5.18 -5.40 -11.65
CA THR A 203 -4.86 -6.84 -11.73
C THR A 203 -4.81 -7.55 -10.40
N TRP A 204 -4.84 -6.81 -9.27
CA TRP A 204 -4.88 -7.47 -7.99
C TRP A 204 -6.16 -8.28 -7.79
N GLY A 205 -6.01 -9.48 -7.21
CA GLY A 205 -7.12 -10.36 -6.86
C GLY A 205 -6.64 -11.57 -6.06
N LEU A 206 -7.58 -12.33 -5.50
CA LEU A 206 -7.28 -13.55 -4.75
C LEU A 206 -7.14 -14.79 -5.63
N ASP A 207 -7.53 -14.70 -6.91
CA ASP A 207 -7.36 -15.78 -7.87
C ASP A 207 -5.90 -15.88 -8.32
N GLY A 208 -5.27 -17.00 -7.99
CA GLY A 208 -3.88 -17.33 -8.35
C GLY A 208 -3.71 -18.03 -9.68
N THR A 209 -4.76 -18.15 -10.50
CA THR A 209 -4.68 -18.80 -11.81
C THR A 209 -3.58 -18.15 -12.66
N GLY A 210 -2.65 -18.98 -13.16
CA GLY A 210 -1.50 -18.52 -13.94
C GLY A 210 -0.38 -17.83 -13.13
N ALA A 211 -0.46 -17.82 -11.80
CA ALA A 211 0.63 -17.33 -10.97
C ALA A 211 1.86 -18.23 -11.07
N VAL A 212 3.04 -17.60 -11.14
CA VAL A 212 4.30 -18.33 -11.09
C VAL A 212 4.68 -18.63 -9.64
N THR A 213 5.07 -19.87 -9.40
CA THR A 213 5.73 -20.29 -8.15
C THR A 213 7.21 -20.29 -8.42
N ASP A 214 7.90 -19.23 -8.00
CA ASP A 214 9.37 -19.21 -8.04
C ASP A 214 9.94 -19.92 -6.81
#